data_c21a037452cf6e8a0a08c588ef156dd2
#
_entry.id   c21a037452cf6e8a0a08c588ef156dd2
#
_cell.length_a   1.000
_cell.length_b   1.000
_cell.length_c   1.000
_cell.angle_alpha   90.00
_cell.angle_beta   90.00
_cell.angle_gamma   90.00
#
_symmetry.space_group_name_H-M   'P 1'
#
loop_
_entity.id
_entity.type
_entity.pdbx_description
1 polymer ?
#
loop_
_entity_poly.entity_id
_entity_poly.type
_entity_poly.pdbx_seq_one_letter_code
_entity_poly.pdbx_strand_id
1 'polypeptide(L)'
;IDNEEWSQNTKILQALDILSAYPNEFWKYPVLTYYLSHNQDADFTNNFLAFLHKLIVELLTKYLITPTINAVKTDIMKLNVEIIKTAKPKFIFKDIDRGLLETNIKAPNGKTVRMLLKLIAYKYQDTLLPEKWEIEHIFPQKWHNNYFSNISDDIIKEKIEYLGNKVPFEKKLNIQAGNGYFSKKQQEYAQSSIKIVKELANKSKYHNDWNLDNITERGVKVCEDVLSTVDEWNAEYIGMTAENT
;
A
#
# COMPACT_ATOMS: atom_id res chain seq x y z
N ILE A 1 18.46 19.20 11.41
CA ILE A 1 17.48 18.44 10.61
C ILE A 1 16.05 18.80 11.04
N ASP A 2 15.86 19.38 12.23
CA ASP A 2 14.54 19.51 12.88
C ASP A 2 13.64 20.65 12.35
N ASN A 3 14.06 21.41 11.34
CA ASN A 3 13.30 22.56 10.80
C ASN A 3 13.14 22.53 9.27
N GLU A 4 13.25 21.38 8.62
CA GLU A 4 13.01 21.29 7.19
C GLU A 4 11.51 21.13 6.90
N GLU A 5 10.95 22.01 6.08
CA GLU A 5 9.53 22.08 5.75
C GLU A 5 8.96 20.72 5.31
N TRP A 6 9.71 19.96 4.52
CA TRP A 6 9.32 18.63 4.05
C TRP A 6 9.07 17.63 5.21
N SER A 7 9.79 17.76 6.33
CA SER A 7 9.67 16.84 7.48
C SER A 7 8.35 17.02 8.25
N GLN A 8 7.64 18.11 8.01
CA GLN A 8 6.30 18.38 8.53
C GLN A 8 5.20 18.05 7.52
N ASN A 9 5.57 17.73 6.28
CA ASN A 9 4.60 17.39 5.23
C ASN A 9 4.08 15.96 5.43
N THR A 10 2.84 15.83 5.86
CA THR A 10 2.24 14.52 6.14
C THR A 10 2.23 13.60 4.93
N LYS A 11 2.06 14.12 3.71
CA LYS A 11 2.07 13.29 2.49
C LYS A 11 3.46 12.71 2.20
N ILE A 12 4.52 13.48 2.43
CA ILE A 12 5.90 12.97 2.33
C ILE A 12 6.14 11.89 3.39
N LEU A 13 5.71 12.11 4.63
CA LEU A 13 5.82 11.12 5.70
C LEU A 13 5.04 9.84 5.38
N GLN A 14 3.84 9.96 4.81
CA GLN A 14 3.05 8.81 4.33
C GLN A 14 3.76 8.06 3.21
N ALA A 15 4.34 8.76 2.23
CA ALA A 15 5.09 8.15 1.14
C ALA A 15 6.33 7.40 1.65
N LEU A 16 7.10 8.00 2.56
CA LEU A 16 8.24 7.34 3.19
C LEU A 16 7.81 6.13 4.03
N ASP A 17 6.68 6.23 4.72
CA ASP A 17 6.12 5.11 5.49
C ASP A 17 5.66 3.96 4.58
N ILE A 18 5.07 4.23 3.41
CA ILE A 18 4.78 3.21 2.40
C ILE A 18 6.06 2.52 1.94
N LEU A 19 7.10 3.29 1.58
CA LEU A 19 8.40 2.77 1.16
C LEU A 19 9.08 1.92 2.23
N SER A 20 8.91 2.27 3.52
CA SER A 20 9.44 1.49 4.64
C SER A 20 8.93 0.05 4.69
N ALA A 21 7.77 -0.22 4.08
CA ALA A 21 7.21 -1.57 3.95
C ALA A 21 7.65 -2.30 2.68
N TYR A 22 8.51 -1.71 1.84
CA TYR A 22 9.07 -2.39 0.67
C TYR A 22 9.94 -3.58 1.09
N PRO A 23 9.90 -4.72 0.40
CA PRO A 23 10.55 -5.97 0.84
C PRO A 23 12.07 -5.95 0.96
N ASN A 24 12.74 -4.88 0.57
CA ASN A 24 14.19 -4.71 0.70
C ASN A 24 14.58 -3.23 0.85
N GLU A 25 15.86 -2.96 1.10
CA GLU A 25 16.39 -1.62 1.41
C GLU A 25 16.80 -0.80 0.16
N PHE A 26 16.60 -1.31 -1.07
CA PHE A 26 17.05 -0.60 -2.29
C PHE A 26 16.36 0.74 -2.50
N TRP A 27 15.14 0.93 -1.99
CA TRP A 27 14.45 2.20 -2.05
C TRP A 27 15.18 3.36 -1.35
N LYS A 28 16.01 3.06 -0.37
CA LYS A 28 16.75 4.08 0.38
C LYS A 28 17.79 4.79 -0.48
N TYR A 29 18.39 4.10 -1.44
CA TYR A 29 19.42 4.70 -2.30
C TYR A 29 18.88 5.88 -3.11
N PRO A 30 17.82 5.74 -3.93
CA PRO A 30 17.30 6.88 -4.69
C PRO A 30 16.72 7.97 -3.79
N VAL A 31 16.12 7.64 -2.65
CA VAL A 31 15.60 8.63 -1.69
C VAL A 31 16.74 9.46 -1.10
N LEU A 32 17.81 8.83 -0.63
CA LEU A 32 18.98 9.54 -0.09
C LEU A 32 19.72 10.34 -1.16
N THR A 33 19.91 9.76 -2.36
CA THR A 33 20.54 10.47 -3.47
C THR A 33 19.73 11.72 -3.84
N TYR A 34 18.41 11.61 -3.91
CA TYR A 34 17.53 12.74 -4.22
C TYR A 34 17.66 13.84 -3.16
N TYR A 35 17.53 13.46 -1.90
CA TYR A 35 17.66 14.41 -0.81
C TYR A 35 19.01 15.14 -0.83
N LEU A 36 20.12 14.40 -0.90
CA LEU A 36 21.46 14.99 -0.89
C LEU A 36 21.74 15.89 -2.10
N SER A 37 21.13 15.62 -3.26
CA SER A 37 21.36 16.40 -4.48
C SER A 37 20.47 17.65 -4.58
N HIS A 38 19.26 17.64 -3.98
CA HIS A 38 18.21 18.62 -4.27
C HIS A 38 17.58 19.30 -3.05
N ASN A 39 18.00 19.01 -1.81
CA ASN A 39 17.37 19.56 -0.62
C ASN A 39 17.46 21.09 -0.47
N GLN A 40 18.27 21.75 -1.29
CA GLN A 40 18.40 23.20 -1.33
C GLN A 40 17.60 23.85 -2.48
N ASP A 41 16.94 23.05 -3.33
CA ASP A 41 16.16 23.56 -4.45
C ASP A 41 14.89 24.26 -3.92
N ALA A 42 14.48 25.38 -4.55
CA ALA A 42 13.34 26.18 -4.11
C ALA A 42 12.02 25.38 -4.03
N ASP A 43 11.81 24.45 -4.97
CA ASP A 43 10.62 23.61 -5.06
C ASP A 43 10.83 22.20 -4.50
N PHE A 44 11.82 22.04 -3.61
CA PHE A 44 12.21 20.71 -3.12
C PHE A 44 11.02 19.91 -2.57
N THR A 45 10.19 20.48 -1.70
CA THR A 45 9.08 19.77 -1.05
C THR A 45 8.11 19.16 -2.06
N ASN A 46 7.70 19.92 -3.07
CA ASN A 46 6.76 19.45 -4.10
C ASN A 46 7.42 18.42 -5.03
N ASN A 47 8.61 18.70 -5.51
CA ASN A 47 9.36 17.80 -6.38
C ASN A 47 9.71 16.49 -5.66
N PHE A 48 10.06 16.54 -4.38
CA PHE A 48 10.37 15.36 -3.58
C PHE A 48 9.14 14.48 -3.35
N LEU A 49 7.97 15.08 -3.07
CA LEU A 49 6.72 14.33 -2.94
C LEU A 49 6.38 13.58 -4.23
N ALA A 50 6.39 14.27 -5.37
CA ALA A 50 6.09 13.64 -6.66
C ALA A 50 7.13 12.57 -7.04
N PHE A 51 8.40 12.79 -6.73
CA PHE A 51 9.44 11.79 -6.89
C PHE A 51 9.18 10.54 -6.02
N LEU A 52 8.80 10.71 -4.74
CA LEU A 52 8.46 9.60 -3.85
C LEU A 52 7.24 8.82 -4.34
N HIS A 53 6.19 9.51 -4.81
CA HIS A 53 5.01 8.89 -5.41
C HIS A 53 5.40 8.04 -6.62
N LYS A 54 6.18 8.60 -7.54
CA LYS A 54 6.65 7.85 -8.72
C LYS A 54 7.53 6.66 -8.33
N LEU A 55 8.42 6.83 -7.36
CA LEU A 55 9.27 5.73 -6.86
C LEU A 55 8.43 4.59 -6.26
N ILE A 56 7.39 4.92 -5.48
CA ILE A 56 6.46 3.91 -4.94
C ILE A 56 5.79 3.14 -6.07
N VAL A 57 5.27 3.84 -7.07
CA VAL A 57 4.62 3.22 -8.23
C VAL A 57 5.55 2.22 -8.90
N GLU A 58 6.77 2.64 -9.24
CA GLU A 58 7.73 1.79 -9.95
C GLU A 58 8.15 0.57 -9.12
N LEU A 59 8.46 0.77 -7.85
CA LEU A 59 8.90 -0.31 -6.98
C LEU A 59 7.78 -1.30 -6.65
N LEU A 60 6.59 -0.80 -6.32
CA LEU A 60 5.44 -1.63 -5.97
C LEU A 60 4.99 -2.47 -7.17
N THR A 61 4.75 -1.84 -8.30
CA THR A 61 4.26 -2.53 -9.51
C THR A 61 5.28 -3.54 -10.01
N LYS A 62 6.56 -3.19 -10.01
CA LYS A 62 7.64 -4.11 -10.39
C LYS A 62 7.72 -5.32 -9.47
N TYR A 63 7.63 -5.13 -8.16
CA TYR A 63 7.72 -6.25 -7.21
C TYR A 63 6.46 -7.13 -7.23
N LEU A 64 5.29 -6.55 -7.49
CA LEU A 64 4.05 -7.33 -7.67
C LEU A 64 4.16 -8.30 -8.85
N ILE A 65 4.81 -7.89 -9.95
CA ILE A 65 4.99 -8.73 -11.14
C ILE A 65 6.18 -9.69 -11.00
N THR A 66 7.30 -9.19 -10.47
CA THR A 66 8.55 -9.95 -10.35
C THR A 66 9.07 -9.85 -8.90
N PRO A 67 8.59 -10.72 -7.98
CA PRO A 67 8.85 -10.60 -6.55
C PRO A 67 10.27 -11.07 -6.16
N THR A 68 11.28 -10.47 -6.79
CA THR A 68 12.68 -10.73 -6.51
C THR A 68 13.44 -9.45 -6.17
N ILE A 69 14.38 -9.54 -5.24
CA ILE A 69 15.21 -8.40 -4.81
C ILE A 69 15.99 -7.82 -5.99
N ASN A 70 16.48 -8.66 -6.89
CA ASN A 70 17.32 -8.24 -8.02
C ASN A 70 16.53 -7.56 -9.15
N ALA A 71 15.20 -7.68 -9.17
CA ALA A 71 14.36 -7.13 -10.25
C ALA A 71 14.49 -5.61 -10.40
N VAL A 72 14.81 -4.88 -9.32
CA VAL A 72 14.88 -3.42 -9.30
C VAL A 72 16.32 -2.87 -9.19
N LYS A 73 17.30 -3.71 -8.89
CA LYS A 73 18.67 -3.26 -8.59
C LYS A 73 19.29 -2.42 -9.70
N THR A 74 19.24 -2.91 -10.93
CA THR A 74 19.84 -2.21 -12.09
C THR A 74 19.10 -0.90 -12.39
N ASP A 75 17.77 -0.91 -12.30
CA ASP A 75 16.94 0.25 -12.58
C ASP A 75 17.16 1.35 -11.54
N ILE A 76 17.31 0.99 -10.26
CA ILE A 76 17.66 1.93 -9.19
C ILE A 76 19.04 2.54 -9.39
N MET A 77 20.05 1.75 -9.81
CA MET A 77 21.40 2.28 -10.06
C MET A 77 21.39 3.31 -11.20
N LYS A 78 20.63 3.06 -12.28
CA LYS A 78 20.44 4.02 -13.37
C LYS A 78 19.68 5.26 -12.90
N LEU A 79 18.62 5.07 -12.11
CA LEU A 79 17.85 6.18 -11.55
C LEU A 79 18.72 7.10 -10.70
N ASN A 80 19.62 6.57 -9.88
CA ASN A 80 20.53 7.39 -9.06
C ASN A 80 21.42 8.30 -9.94
N VAL A 81 21.87 7.83 -11.11
CA VAL A 81 22.64 8.64 -12.05
C VAL A 81 21.79 9.79 -12.62
N GLU A 82 20.52 9.53 -12.89
CA GLU A 82 19.60 10.59 -13.39
C GLU A 82 19.26 11.59 -12.27
N ILE A 83 19.05 11.14 -11.05
CA ILE A 83 18.76 12.02 -9.90
C ILE A 83 19.87 13.08 -9.72
N ILE A 84 21.14 12.69 -9.81
CA ILE A 84 22.27 13.63 -9.65
C ILE A 84 22.23 14.77 -10.71
N LYS A 85 21.63 14.51 -11.86
CA LYS A 85 21.58 15.49 -12.97
C LYS A 85 20.39 16.44 -12.86
N THR A 86 19.28 16.01 -12.26
CA THR A 86 18.02 16.78 -12.25
C THR A 86 17.09 16.34 -11.11
N ALA A 87 16.33 17.31 -10.58
CA ALA A 87 15.26 17.07 -9.62
C ALA A 87 14.03 16.37 -10.23
N LYS A 88 13.99 16.22 -11.56
CA LYS A 88 12.92 15.52 -12.30
C LYS A 88 13.49 14.36 -13.11
N PRO A 89 14.10 13.33 -12.47
CA PRO A 89 14.80 12.25 -13.14
C PRO A 89 13.86 11.40 -13.97
N LYS A 90 14.34 10.93 -15.13
CA LYS A 90 13.61 9.96 -15.94
C LYS A 90 13.70 8.57 -15.29
N PHE A 91 12.56 7.99 -14.98
CA PHE A 91 12.47 6.59 -14.55
C PHE A 91 12.58 5.65 -15.77
N ILE A 92 13.47 4.66 -15.68
CA ILE A 92 13.77 3.71 -16.78
C ILE A 92 13.36 2.30 -16.33
N PHE A 93 12.13 2.18 -15.87
CA PHE A 93 11.55 0.88 -15.54
C PHE A 93 10.80 0.34 -16.77
N LYS A 94 10.73 -0.99 -16.88
CA LYS A 94 10.02 -1.63 -17.99
C LYS A 94 8.51 -1.52 -17.81
N ASP A 95 7.81 -1.46 -18.94
CA ASP A 95 6.35 -1.53 -18.96
C ASP A 95 5.82 -2.78 -18.24
N ILE A 96 4.68 -2.63 -17.63
CA ILE A 96 4.06 -3.64 -16.78
C ILE A 96 2.75 -4.10 -17.42
N ASP A 97 2.57 -5.43 -17.49
CA ASP A 97 1.30 -6.04 -17.86
C ASP A 97 0.23 -5.69 -16.81
N ARG A 98 -0.75 -4.88 -17.21
CA ARG A 98 -1.81 -4.39 -16.32
C ARG A 98 -2.73 -5.52 -15.83
N GLY A 99 -3.04 -6.50 -16.68
CA GLY A 99 -3.89 -7.64 -16.29
C GLY A 99 -3.22 -8.52 -15.22
N LEU A 100 -1.91 -8.76 -15.38
CA LEU A 100 -1.13 -9.46 -14.39
C LEU A 100 -0.98 -8.64 -13.09
N LEU A 101 -0.84 -7.31 -13.21
CA LEU A 101 -0.79 -6.42 -12.06
C LEU A 101 -2.09 -6.49 -11.24
N GLU A 102 -3.26 -6.41 -11.89
CA GLU A 102 -4.58 -6.53 -11.25
C GLU A 102 -4.73 -7.86 -10.49
N THR A 103 -4.32 -8.96 -11.13
CA THR A 103 -4.35 -10.30 -10.52
C THR A 103 -3.49 -10.34 -9.26
N ASN A 104 -2.28 -9.79 -9.34
CA ASN A 104 -1.33 -9.81 -8.23
C ASN A 104 -1.65 -8.78 -7.12
N ILE A 105 -2.44 -7.74 -7.41
CA ILE A 105 -3.01 -6.87 -6.36
C ILE A 105 -4.10 -7.61 -5.58
N LYS A 106 -4.98 -8.36 -6.24
CA LYS A 106 -6.06 -9.10 -5.57
C LYS A 106 -5.53 -10.23 -4.68
N ALA A 107 -4.50 -10.95 -5.15
CA ALA A 107 -3.85 -12.05 -4.43
C ALA A 107 -2.33 -11.78 -4.31
N PRO A 108 -1.91 -10.82 -3.49
CA PRO A 108 -0.52 -10.37 -3.46
C PRO A 108 0.39 -11.36 -2.75
N ASN A 109 1.66 -11.38 -3.16
CA ASN A 109 2.71 -12.02 -2.37
C ASN A 109 2.74 -11.41 -0.95
N GLY A 110 2.87 -12.25 0.07
CA GLY A 110 2.84 -11.82 1.47
C GLY A 110 3.80 -10.67 1.81
N LYS A 111 4.92 -10.55 1.09
CA LYS A 111 5.91 -9.47 1.29
C LYS A 111 5.41 -8.10 0.83
N THR A 112 4.43 -8.02 -0.08
CA THR A 112 3.87 -6.75 -0.58
C THR A 112 2.61 -6.31 0.16
N VAL A 113 1.98 -7.18 0.94
CA VAL A 113 0.72 -6.90 1.63
C VAL A 113 0.81 -5.64 2.51
N ARG A 114 1.87 -5.51 3.32
CA ARG A 114 2.01 -4.34 4.20
C ARG A 114 2.10 -3.03 3.43
N MET A 115 2.83 -3.02 2.31
CA MET A 115 2.97 -1.84 1.46
C MET A 115 1.63 -1.45 0.81
N LEU A 116 0.89 -2.44 0.28
CA LEU A 116 -0.46 -2.24 -0.29
C LEU A 116 -1.44 -1.71 0.76
N LEU A 117 -1.44 -2.28 1.96
CA LEU A 117 -2.33 -1.85 3.03
C LEU A 117 -2.05 -0.42 3.51
N LYS A 118 -0.78 0.00 3.56
CA LYS A 118 -0.42 1.39 3.84
C LYS A 118 -0.91 2.33 2.73
N LEU A 119 -0.67 1.99 1.46
CA LEU A 119 -1.12 2.78 0.32
C LEU A 119 -2.64 2.98 0.36
N ILE A 120 -3.40 1.91 0.58
CA ILE A 120 -4.86 1.96 0.67
C ILE A 120 -5.31 2.79 1.88
N ALA A 121 -4.69 2.62 3.05
CA ALA A 121 -5.05 3.38 4.25
C ALA A 121 -4.84 4.89 4.02
N TYR A 122 -3.70 5.28 3.42
CA TYR A 122 -3.36 6.68 3.18
C TYR A 122 -4.15 7.34 2.04
N LYS A 123 -4.80 6.55 1.18
CA LYS A 123 -5.81 7.10 0.25
C LYS A 123 -7.02 7.69 0.98
N TYR A 124 -7.35 7.16 2.15
CA TYR A 124 -8.56 7.52 2.90
C TYR A 124 -8.30 8.34 4.16
N GLN A 125 -7.06 8.51 4.60
CA GLN A 125 -6.72 9.30 5.79
C GLN A 125 -5.47 10.14 5.61
N ASP A 126 -5.44 11.29 6.29
CA ASP A 126 -4.30 12.22 6.25
C ASP A 126 -3.34 12.03 7.43
N THR A 127 -3.65 11.14 8.37
CA THR A 127 -2.79 10.79 9.51
C THR A 127 -1.97 9.56 9.20
N LEU A 128 -0.79 9.44 9.82
CA LEU A 128 0.00 8.21 9.76
C LEU A 128 -0.73 7.05 10.43
N LEU A 129 -0.42 5.83 9.99
CA LEU A 129 -0.84 4.63 10.71
C LEU A 129 -0.18 4.58 12.10
N PRO A 130 -0.83 3.96 13.09
CA PRO A 130 -0.23 3.73 14.40
C PRO A 130 1.10 2.97 14.27
N GLU A 131 2.07 3.30 15.13
CA GLU A 131 3.39 2.65 15.11
C GLU A 131 3.30 1.11 15.19
N LYS A 132 2.36 0.61 15.99
CA LYS A 132 2.18 -0.83 16.22
C LYS A 132 0.85 -1.30 15.65
N TRP A 133 0.90 -1.81 14.42
CA TRP A 133 -0.23 -2.44 13.75
C TRP A 133 0.16 -3.79 13.13
N GLU A 134 -0.83 -4.65 12.94
CA GLU A 134 -0.71 -5.98 12.37
C GLU A 134 -1.65 -6.12 11.17
N ILE A 135 -1.41 -7.14 10.35
CA ILE A 135 -2.34 -7.52 9.27
C ILE A 135 -3.48 -8.29 9.92
N GLU A 136 -4.66 -7.70 9.90
CA GLU A 136 -5.89 -8.35 10.34
C GLU A 136 -6.56 -9.06 9.17
N HIS A 137 -7.02 -10.28 9.39
CA HIS A 137 -7.89 -11.02 8.48
C HIS A 137 -9.34 -10.84 8.92
N ILE A 138 -10.14 -10.12 8.14
CA ILE A 138 -11.53 -9.81 8.46
C ILE A 138 -12.32 -11.11 8.61
N PHE A 139 -12.29 -12.00 7.62
CA PHE A 139 -12.67 -13.41 7.80
C PHE A 139 -11.52 -14.13 8.50
N PRO A 140 -11.80 -14.86 9.61
CA PRO A 140 -10.73 -15.43 10.45
C PRO A 140 -9.96 -16.54 9.72
N GLN A 141 -8.66 -16.66 10.03
CA GLN A 141 -7.81 -17.73 9.49
C GLN A 141 -8.18 -19.14 10.00
N LYS A 142 -8.91 -19.20 11.11
CA LYS A 142 -9.46 -20.47 11.66
C LYS A 142 -10.97 -20.32 11.76
N TRP A 143 -11.70 -21.23 11.17
CA TRP A 143 -13.17 -21.25 11.12
C TRP A 143 -13.70 -22.64 11.49
N HIS A 144 -14.99 -22.74 11.87
CA HIS A 144 -15.65 -24.02 12.05
C HIS A 144 -16.15 -24.57 10.72
N ASN A 145 -16.02 -25.89 10.51
CA ASN A 145 -16.38 -26.59 9.27
C ASN A 145 -17.85 -26.40 8.84
N ASN A 146 -18.74 -26.05 9.77
CA ASN A 146 -20.15 -25.81 9.48
C ASN A 146 -20.44 -24.42 8.92
N TYR A 147 -19.45 -23.52 8.84
CA TYR A 147 -19.66 -22.13 8.37
C TYR A 147 -19.90 -22.06 6.85
N PHE A 148 -19.30 -22.98 6.08
CA PHE A 148 -19.49 -23.11 4.64
C PHE A 148 -19.67 -24.58 4.26
N SER A 149 -20.90 -25.09 4.39
CA SER A 149 -21.22 -26.52 4.22
C SER A 149 -20.98 -27.07 2.79
N ASN A 150 -20.79 -26.20 1.78
CA ASN A 150 -20.71 -26.60 0.38
C ASN A 150 -19.45 -26.06 -0.35
N ILE A 151 -18.46 -25.54 0.37
CA ILE A 151 -17.25 -24.99 -0.23
C ILE A 151 -16.05 -25.76 0.32
N SER A 152 -15.12 -26.15 -0.55
CA SER A 152 -13.92 -26.86 -0.11
C SER A 152 -13.01 -25.96 0.75
N ASP A 153 -12.38 -26.54 1.74
CA ASP A 153 -11.43 -25.85 2.61
C ASP A 153 -10.28 -25.18 1.84
N ASP A 154 -9.88 -25.75 0.71
CA ASP A 154 -8.78 -25.19 -0.10
C ASP A 154 -9.20 -23.88 -0.78
N ILE A 155 -10.44 -23.79 -1.28
CA ILE A 155 -10.99 -22.55 -1.84
C ILE A 155 -11.08 -21.48 -0.73
N ILE A 156 -11.51 -21.86 0.45
CA ILE A 156 -11.60 -20.93 1.59
C ILE A 156 -10.19 -20.44 1.98
N LYS A 157 -9.21 -21.33 2.12
CA LYS A 157 -7.81 -20.98 2.45
C LYS A 157 -7.20 -20.02 1.43
N GLU A 158 -7.46 -20.25 0.15
CA GLU A 158 -7.01 -19.34 -0.92
C GLU A 158 -7.65 -17.96 -0.76
N LYS A 159 -8.97 -17.90 -0.64
CA LYS A 159 -9.74 -16.65 -0.58
C LYS A 159 -9.43 -15.79 0.64
N ILE A 160 -9.20 -16.38 1.81
CA ILE A 160 -8.87 -15.61 3.02
C ILE A 160 -7.52 -14.89 2.90
N GLU A 161 -6.63 -15.33 2.01
CA GLU A 161 -5.35 -14.68 1.73
C GLU A 161 -5.47 -13.51 0.73
N TYR A 162 -6.61 -13.31 0.09
CA TYR A 162 -6.86 -12.17 -0.81
C TYR A 162 -6.78 -10.85 -0.05
N LEU A 163 -6.33 -9.81 -0.75
CA LEU A 163 -6.20 -8.45 -0.19
C LEU A 163 -7.55 -7.91 0.28
N GLY A 164 -8.64 -8.31 -0.36
CA GLY A 164 -10.02 -8.00 0.06
C GLY A 164 -10.36 -8.45 1.48
N ASN A 165 -9.65 -9.43 2.02
CA ASN A 165 -9.82 -9.92 3.40
C ASN A 165 -8.86 -9.28 4.41
N LYS A 166 -8.00 -8.36 3.99
CA LYS A 166 -6.92 -7.85 4.86
C LYS A 166 -7.07 -6.35 5.10
N VAL A 167 -6.77 -5.92 6.34
CA VAL A 167 -6.66 -4.51 6.72
C VAL A 167 -5.49 -4.31 7.70
N PRO A 168 -4.90 -3.09 7.77
CA PRO A 168 -4.00 -2.75 8.87
C PRO A 168 -4.85 -2.54 10.12
N PHE A 169 -4.48 -3.12 11.24
CA PHE A 169 -5.24 -2.98 12.49
C PHE A 169 -4.30 -2.77 13.67
N GLU A 170 -4.65 -1.88 14.60
CA GLU A 170 -3.88 -1.63 15.80
C GLU A 170 -3.61 -2.93 16.55
N LYS A 171 -2.34 -3.19 16.88
CA LYS A 171 -1.93 -4.46 17.52
C LYS A 171 -2.76 -4.80 18.75
N LYS A 172 -3.06 -3.82 19.60
CA LYS A 172 -3.86 -4.03 20.83
C LYS A 172 -5.28 -4.48 20.50
N LEU A 173 -5.95 -3.79 19.57
CA LEU A 173 -7.33 -4.11 19.16
C LEU A 173 -7.37 -5.44 18.39
N ASN A 174 -6.35 -5.73 17.58
CA ASN A 174 -6.22 -6.99 16.86
C ASN A 174 -6.13 -8.20 17.84
N ILE A 175 -5.38 -8.06 18.93
CA ILE A 175 -5.32 -9.08 19.98
C ILE A 175 -6.69 -9.28 20.65
N GLN A 176 -7.44 -8.20 20.89
CA GLN A 176 -8.78 -8.24 21.51
C GLN A 176 -9.82 -8.89 20.56
N ALA A 177 -9.78 -8.54 19.28
CA ALA A 177 -10.62 -9.13 18.24
C ALA A 177 -10.34 -10.63 18.08
N GLY A 178 -9.06 -11.01 18.16
CA GLY A 178 -8.60 -12.40 18.07
C GLY A 178 -9.10 -13.08 16.79
N ASN A 179 -9.32 -14.39 16.86
CA ASN A 179 -9.85 -15.19 15.75
C ASN A 179 -11.39 -15.25 15.74
N GLY A 180 -12.03 -14.15 16.20
CA GLY A 180 -13.49 -14.04 16.27
C GLY A 180 -14.14 -13.90 14.89
N TYR A 181 -15.43 -14.21 14.81
CA TYR A 181 -16.24 -13.90 13.62
C TYR A 181 -16.50 -12.41 13.50
N PHE A 182 -16.90 -11.97 12.30
CA PHE A 182 -17.02 -10.57 11.93
C PHE A 182 -17.84 -9.73 12.91
N SER A 183 -19.02 -10.22 13.33
CA SER A 183 -19.90 -9.52 14.28
C SER A 183 -19.22 -9.20 15.62
N LYS A 184 -18.34 -10.08 16.09
CA LYS A 184 -17.53 -9.86 17.29
C LYS A 184 -16.42 -8.84 17.05
N LYS A 185 -15.74 -8.94 15.92
CA LYS A 185 -14.66 -8.04 15.53
C LYS A 185 -15.14 -6.60 15.27
N GLN A 186 -16.38 -6.41 14.82
CA GLN A 186 -16.97 -5.08 14.58
C GLN A 186 -16.93 -4.18 15.81
N GLN A 187 -16.99 -4.73 17.03
CA GLN A 187 -16.88 -3.95 18.27
C GLN A 187 -15.48 -3.32 18.41
N GLU A 188 -14.45 -4.07 18.06
CA GLU A 188 -13.06 -3.60 18.09
C GLU A 188 -12.76 -2.67 16.89
N TYR A 189 -13.31 -2.96 15.72
CA TYR A 189 -13.17 -2.08 14.54
C TYR A 189 -13.77 -0.68 14.78
N ALA A 190 -14.83 -0.57 15.56
CA ALA A 190 -15.42 0.72 15.93
C ALA A 190 -14.47 1.61 16.75
N GLN A 191 -13.52 1.02 17.46
CA GLN A 191 -12.51 1.72 18.27
C GLN A 191 -11.26 2.13 17.48
N SER A 192 -11.10 1.63 16.25
CA SER A 192 -9.93 1.89 15.43
C SER A 192 -9.79 3.38 15.09
N SER A 193 -8.56 3.89 15.09
CA SER A 193 -8.19 5.19 14.53
C SER A 193 -8.02 5.14 13.01
N ILE A 194 -7.89 3.94 12.43
CA ILE A 194 -7.68 3.71 11.01
C ILE A 194 -9.03 3.77 10.28
N LYS A 195 -9.22 4.75 9.40
CA LYS A 195 -10.53 5.02 8.77
C LYS A 195 -11.11 3.79 8.05
N ILE A 196 -10.31 3.09 7.24
CA ILE A 196 -10.77 1.92 6.48
C ILE A 196 -11.15 0.72 7.37
N VAL A 197 -10.62 0.64 8.58
CA VAL A 197 -11.00 -0.36 9.59
C VAL A 197 -12.27 0.06 10.29
N LYS A 198 -12.34 1.32 10.75
CA LYS A 198 -13.52 1.87 11.41
C LYS A 198 -14.77 1.77 10.53
N GLU A 199 -14.63 1.88 9.20
CA GLU A 199 -15.73 1.70 8.25
C GLU A 199 -16.33 0.29 8.30
N LEU A 200 -15.54 -0.76 8.60
CA LEU A 200 -16.04 -2.13 8.74
C LEU A 200 -17.01 -2.31 9.92
N ALA A 201 -16.99 -1.40 10.88
CA ALA A 201 -17.94 -1.39 11.99
C ALA A 201 -19.33 -0.82 11.60
N ASN A 202 -19.48 -0.25 10.40
CA ASN A 202 -20.75 0.32 9.93
C ASN A 202 -21.73 -0.80 9.59
N LYS A 203 -22.67 -1.08 10.51
CA LYS A 203 -23.68 -2.14 10.40
C LYS A 203 -24.72 -1.89 9.29
N SER A 204 -24.90 -0.65 8.84
CA SER A 204 -25.79 -0.36 7.71
C SER A 204 -25.19 -0.77 6.37
N LYS A 205 -23.87 -0.78 6.27
CA LYS A 205 -23.11 -1.19 5.08
C LYS A 205 -22.69 -2.66 5.13
N TYR A 206 -22.19 -3.08 6.29
CA TYR A 206 -21.73 -4.44 6.54
C TYR A 206 -22.61 -5.05 7.63
N HIS A 207 -23.47 -6.00 7.24
CA HIS A 207 -24.27 -6.75 8.20
C HIS A 207 -23.35 -7.51 9.20
N ASN A 208 -23.92 -8.33 10.08
CA ASN A 208 -23.16 -9.03 11.10
C ASN A 208 -22.30 -10.19 10.53
N ASP A 209 -22.21 -10.32 9.23
CA ASP A 209 -21.51 -11.41 8.56
C ASP A 209 -20.50 -10.92 7.52
N TRP A 210 -19.45 -11.72 7.33
CA TRP A 210 -18.40 -11.49 6.33
C TRP A 210 -18.08 -12.82 5.66
N ASN A 211 -18.44 -12.95 4.41
CA ASN A 211 -18.31 -14.18 3.63
C ASN A 211 -17.32 -14.03 2.45
N LEU A 212 -17.21 -15.07 1.62
CA LEU A 212 -16.29 -15.07 0.48
C LEU A 212 -16.68 -14.07 -0.62
N ASP A 213 -17.97 -13.74 -0.75
CA ASP A 213 -18.43 -12.74 -1.69
C ASP A 213 -17.99 -11.34 -1.25
N ASN A 214 -18.11 -11.03 0.03
CA ASN A 214 -17.60 -9.77 0.60
C ASN A 214 -16.09 -9.61 0.41
N ILE A 215 -15.33 -10.69 0.53
CA ILE A 215 -13.89 -10.70 0.23
C ILE A 215 -13.64 -10.34 -1.24
N THR A 216 -14.42 -10.93 -2.14
CA THR A 216 -14.27 -10.72 -3.58
C THR A 216 -14.67 -9.29 -3.96
N GLU A 217 -15.82 -8.80 -3.52
CA GLU A 217 -16.32 -7.45 -3.79
C GLU A 217 -15.35 -6.39 -3.25
N ARG A 218 -14.90 -6.54 -2.01
CA ARG A 218 -13.91 -5.63 -1.43
C ARG A 218 -12.57 -5.74 -2.16
N GLY A 219 -12.19 -6.95 -2.60
CA GLY A 219 -10.98 -7.18 -3.39
C GLY A 219 -10.97 -6.40 -4.71
N VAL A 220 -12.12 -6.32 -5.40
CA VAL A 220 -12.28 -5.50 -6.62
C VAL A 220 -12.08 -4.02 -6.28
N LYS A 221 -12.80 -3.51 -5.28
CA LYS A 221 -12.69 -2.11 -4.86
C LYS A 221 -11.26 -1.72 -4.46
N VAL A 222 -10.62 -2.54 -3.67
CA VAL A 222 -9.23 -2.31 -3.23
C VAL A 222 -8.25 -2.33 -4.41
N CYS A 223 -8.47 -3.21 -5.39
CA CYS A 223 -7.69 -3.24 -6.62
C CYS A 223 -7.86 -1.94 -7.43
N GLU A 224 -9.09 -1.46 -7.59
CA GLU A 224 -9.40 -0.18 -8.25
C GLU A 224 -8.75 1.00 -7.52
N ASP A 225 -8.79 1.02 -6.19
CA ASP A 225 -8.16 2.05 -5.37
C ASP A 225 -6.62 2.09 -5.58
N VAL A 226 -5.98 0.93 -5.63
CA VAL A 226 -4.52 0.84 -5.90
C VAL A 226 -4.21 1.31 -7.30
N LEU A 227 -4.95 0.85 -8.31
CA LEU A 227 -4.73 1.20 -9.71
C LEU A 227 -4.97 2.69 -9.98
N SER A 228 -6.05 3.27 -9.42
CA SER A 228 -6.28 4.71 -9.55
C SER A 228 -5.16 5.53 -8.92
N THR A 229 -4.64 5.12 -7.76
CA THR A 229 -3.49 5.79 -7.13
C THR A 229 -2.22 5.68 -7.99
N VAL A 230 -1.97 4.52 -8.57
CA VAL A 230 -0.85 4.31 -9.51
C VAL A 230 -0.98 5.23 -10.73
N ASP A 231 -2.17 5.32 -11.32
CA ASP A 231 -2.42 6.15 -12.50
C ASP A 231 -2.33 7.65 -12.16
N GLU A 232 -2.91 8.09 -11.03
CA GLU A 232 -2.85 9.47 -10.53
C GLU A 232 -1.41 9.92 -10.29
N TRP A 233 -0.61 9.14 -9.58
CA TRP A 233 0.78 9.47 -9.30
C TRP A 233 1.69 9.42 -10.52
N ASN A 234 1.41 8.54 -11.49
CA ASN A 234 2.08 8.55 -12.79
C ASN A 234 1.76 9.82 -13.58
N ALA A 235 0.48 10.22 -13.63
CA ALA A 235 0.04 11.42 -14.34
C ALA A 235 0.61 12.70 -13.71
N GLU A 236 0.62 12.77 -12.37
CA GLU A 236 1.24 13.86 -11.61
C GLU A 236 2.71 14.04 -12.01
N TYR A 237 3.49 12.95 -12.00
CA TYR A 237 4.91 12.99 -12.33
C TYR A 237 5.17 13.37 -13.79
N ILE A 238 4.38 12.83 -14.73
CA ILE A 238 4.49 13.17 -16.17
C ILE A 238 4.17 14.64 -16.39
N GLY A 239 3.12 15.18 -15.78
CA GLY A 239 2.77 16.61 -15.87
C GLY A 239 3.91 17.50 -15.43
N MET A 240 4.54 17.21 -14.28
CA MET A 240 5.69 17.97 -13.79
C MET A 240 6.92 17.91 -14.70
N THR A 241 7.11 16.84 -15.44
CA THR A 241 8.26 16.69 -16.36
C THR A 241 8.02 17.36 -17.72
N ALA A 242 6.76 17.49 -18.15
CA ALA A 242 6.38 18.09 -19.43
C ALA A 242 6.44 19.63 -19.44
N GLU A 243 6.27 20.29 -18.29
CA GLU A 243 6.30 21.77 -18.20
C GLU A 243 7.68 22.42 -18.42
N ASN A 244 8.73 21.61 -18.61
CA ASN A 244 10.11 22.10 -18.78
C ASN A 244 10.73 21.74 -20.15
N THR A 245 9.92 21.29 -21.13
CA THR A 245 10.32 21.07 -22.52
C THR A 245 9.68 22.12 -23.42
#